data_4a83152f7365608539638f5a0d409065
#
_entry.id   4a83152f7365608539638f5a0d409065
#
_cell.length_a   1.000
_cell.length_b   1.000
_cell.length_c   1.000
_cell.angle_alpha   90.00
_cell.angle_beta   90.00
_cell.angle_gamma   90.00
#
_symmetry.space_group_name_H-M   'P 1'
#
loop_
_entity.id
_entity.type
_entity.pdbx_description
1 polymer ?
#
loop_
_entity_poly.entity_id
_entity_poly.type
_entity_poly.pdbx_seq_one_letter_code
_entity_poly.pdbx_strand_id
1 'polypeptide(L)'
;MNRLSVFLLAALAAVVMVLLPGCGKKGPPFLPEKKLVTKVDRLTGKWENGTIRLEGYIEGDDKRRSDVTGCRIYSVWYPVDNPPCDGCPIEMTGFKEIKEMEISGDRFTCEIPGVKKKGIHFFEVRLMGRHGAVGPPSDKVKLKIED
;
A
#
# COMPACT_ATOMS: atom_id res chain seq x y z
N MET A 1 43.88 -52.20 0.60
CA MET A 1 43.59 -50.91 -0.09
C MET A 1 44.87 -50.37 -0.65
N ASN A 2 44.97 -50.33 -1.98
CA ASN A 2 46.21 -49.86 -2.63
C ASN A 2 46.38 -48.36 -2.43
N ARG A 3 47.59 -47.92 -2.12
CA ARG A 3 47.92 -46.49 -1.94
C ARG A 3 47.41 -45.61 -3.12
N LEU A 4 47.44 -46.16 -4.32
CA LEU A 4 46.90 -45.51 -5.52
C LEU A 4 45.41 -45.19 -5.41
N SER A 5 44.59 -46.09 -4.85
CA SER A 5 43.16 -45.88 -4.71
C SER A 5 42.84 -44.78 -3.67
N VAL A 6 43.66 -44.63 -2.63
CA VAL A 6 43.51 -43.58 -1.66
C VAL A 6 43.84 -42.20 -2.25
N PHE A 7 44.87 -42.10 -3.07
CA PHE A 7 45.21 -40.86 -3.77
C PHE A 7 44.14 -40.45 -4.78
N LEU A 8 43.57 -41.43 -5.51
CA LEU A 8 42.47 -41.15 -6.44
C LEU A 8 41.20 -40.63 -5.76
N LEU A 9 40.83 -41.22 -4.61
CA LEU A 9 39.71 -40.76 -3.80
C LEU A 9 39.91 -39.37 -3.20
N ALA A 10 41.13 -39.08 -2.75
CA ALA A 10 41.47 -37.74 -2.20
C ALA A 10 41.46 -36.68 -3.30
N ALA A 11 41.96 -36.98 -4.47
CA ALA A 11 41.90 -36.06 -5.61
C ALA A 11 40.48 -35.79 -6.09
N LEU A 12 39.61 -36.82 -6.13
CA LEU A 12 38.21 -36.65 -6.48
C LEU A 12 37.44 -35.79 -5.48
N ALA A 13 37.70 -36.00 -4.19
CA ALA A 13 37.07 -35.18 -3.12
C ALA A 13 37.53 -33.71 -3.20
N ALA A 14 38.78 -33.44 -3.49
CA ALA A 14 39.29 -32.09 -3.70
C ALA A 14 38.64 -31.39 -4.91
N VAL A 15 38.44 -32.08 -6.00
CA VAL A 15 37.77 -31.55 -7.20
C VAL A 15 36.29 -31.22 -6.90
N VAL A 16 35.58 -32.05 -6.14
CA VAL A 16 34.20 -31.82 -5.76
C VAL A 16 34.05 -30.59 -4.85
N MET A 17 35.01 -30.36 -3.96
CA MET A 17 34.99 -29.15 -3.11
C MET A 17 35.21 -27.85 -3.87
N VAL A 18 35.98 -27.87 -4.95
CA VAL A 18 36.22 -26.69 -5.80
C VAL A 18 35.02 -26.36 -6.70
N LEU A 19 34.21 -27.38 -7.05
CA LEU A 19 33.06 -27.23 -7.93
C LEU A 19 31.78 -26.83 -7.25
N LEU A 20 31.78 -26.61 -5.89
CA LEU A 20 30.67 -26.03 -5.17
C LEU A 20 30.86 -24.50 -5.04
N PRO A 21 30.61 -23.71 -6.09
CA PRO A 21 30.52 -22.27 -5.93
C PRO A 21 29.27 -21.97 -5.10
N GLY A 22 29.44 -21.70 -3.84
CA GLY A 22 28.40 -21.10 -3.01
C GLY A 22 28.04 -19.75 -3.57
N CYS A 23 27.20 -19.70 -4.60
CA CYS A 23 26.58 -18.48 -5.09
C CYS A 23 25.59 -17.93 -4.06
N GLY A 24 26.12 -17.35 -3.01
CA GLY A 24 25.36 -16.41 -2.19
C GLY A 24 25.04 -15.18 -3.04
N LYS A 25 23.98 -15.22 -3.86
CA LYS A 25 23.47 -14.07 -4.54
C LYS A 25 22.96 -13.07 -3.47
N LYS A 26 23.84 -12.16 -3.07
CA LYS A 26 23.43 -11.01 -2.26
C LYS A 26 22.41 -10.25 -3.12
N GLY A 27 21.15 -10.25 -2.72
CA GLY A 27 20.14 -9.37 -3.30
C GLY A 27 20.65 -7.92 -3.22
N PRO A 28 20.18 -7.02 -4.10
CA PRO A 28 20.50 -5.61 -3.99
C PRO A 28 20.15 -5.14 -2.58
N PRO A 29 20.96 -4.25 -1.97
CA PRO A 29 20.66 -3.72 -0.66
C PRO A 29 19.27 -3.10 -0.71
N PHE A 30 18.38 -3.54 0.18
CA PHE A 30 17.09 -2.90 0.36
C PHE A 30 17.37 -1.46 0.80
N LEU A 31 17.18 -0.53 -0.11
CA LEU A 31 17.11 0.88 0.27
C LEU A 31 15.91 0.99 1.22
N PRO A 32 16.09 1.52 2.43
CA PRO A 32 14.95 1.72 3.32
C PRO A 32 13.92 2.57 2.58
N GLU A 33 12.74 2.02 2.37
CA GLU A 33 11.62 2.78 1.80
C GLU A 33 11.44 4.03 2.66
N LYS A 34 11.55 5.19 2.05
CA LYS A 34 11.24 6.45 2.74
C LYS A 34 9.76 6.40 3.09
N LYS A 35 9.46 6.09 4.34
CA LYS A 35 8.09 6.06 4.82
C LYS A 35 7.63 7.49 5.05
N LEU A 36 6.51 7.86 4.45
CA LEU A 36 5.80 9.06 4.82
C LEU A 36 5.14 8.80 6.19
N VAL A 37 5.40 9.66 7.17
CA VAL A 37 4.82 9.50 8.52
C VAL A 37 3.43 10.14 8.61
N THR A 38 3.10 11.00 7.66
CA THR A 38 1.88 11.81 7.64
C THR A 38 0.66 10.94 7.31
N LYS A 39 -0.39 11.06 8.13
CA LYS A 39 -1.67 10.33 8.05
C LYS A 39 -2.82 11.29 7.77
N VAL A 40 -3.89 10.79 7.17
CA VAL A 40 -5.19 11.48 7.17
C VAL A 40 -5.97 11.03 8.40
N ASP A 41 -6.37 11.98 9.20
CA ASP A 41 -7.23 11.79 10.37
C ASP A 41 -8.68 12.23 10.07
N ARG A 42 -9.64 11.65 10.79
CA ARG A 42 -11.07 11.95 10.67
C ARG A 42 -11.58 11.96 9.23
N LEU A 43 -11.23 10.91 8.47
CA LEU A 43 -11.70 10.74 7.10
C LEU A 43 -13.22 10.65 7.08
N THR A 44 -13.84 11.46 6.25
CA THR A 44 -15.28 11.44 5.95
C THR A 44 -15.49 11.33 4.44
N GLY A 45 -16.68 10.92 4.04
CA GLY A 45 -17.00 10.79 2.63
C GLY A 45 -18.46 11.12 2.35
N LYS A 46 -18.70 11.66 1.15
CA LYS A 46 -20.05 11.89 0.60
C LYS A 46 -20.10 11.43 -0.84
N TRP A 47 -21.25 10.91 -1.24
CA TRP A 47 -21.52 10.60 -2.63
C TRP A 47 -22.57 11.58 -3.18
N GLU A 48 -22.22 12.25 -4.26
CA GLU A 48 -23.08 13.22 -4.92
C GLU A 48 -22.92 13.10 -6.43
N ASN A 49 -24.00 12.91 -7.15
CA ASN A 49 -24.04 12.89 -8.63
C ASN A 49 -22.99 11.98 -9.30
N GLY A 50 -22.76 10.78 -8.74
CA GLY A 50 -21.81 9.82 -9.28
C GLY A 50 -20.35 10.09 -8.91
N THR A 51 -20.09 11.06 -8.05
CA THR A 51 -18.76 11.40 -7.53
C THR A 51 -18.71 11.17 -6.04
N ILE A 52 -17.67 10.55 -5.56
CA ILE A 52 -17.36 10.46 -4.13
C ILE A 52 -16.37 11.54 -3.79
N ARG A 53 -16.71 12.37 -2.82
CA ARG A 53 -15.82 13.35 -2.20
C ARG A 53 -15.37 12.81 -0.86
N LEU A 54 -14.06 12.67 -0.68
CA LEU A 54 -13.42 12.31 0.58
C LEU A 54 -12.74 13.54 1.17
N GLU A 55 -12.98 13.77 2.46
CA GLU A 55 -12.42 14.89 3.21
C GLU A 55 -11.83 14.39 4.53
N GLY A 56 -10.77 15.03 4.99
CA GLY A 56 -10.13 14.70 6.24
C GLY A 56 -9.10 15.74 6.64
N TYR A 57 -8.33 15.46 7.66
CA TYR A 57 -7.27 16.34 8.15
C TYR A 57 -5.93 15.64 8.03
N ILE A 58 -4.90 16.37 7.58
CA ILE A 58 -3.54 15.87 7.47
C ILE A 58 -2.80 16.15 8.76
N GLU A 59 -2.42 15.11 9.48
CA GLU A 59 -1.61 15.23 10.68
C GLU A 59 -0.20 15.77 10.38
N GLY A 60 0.28 16.66 11.24
CA GLY A 60 1.64 17.17 11.18
C GLY A 60 1.72 18.68 10.91
N ASP A 61 2.94 19.15 10.87
CA ASP A 61 3.30 20.54 10.60
C ASP A 61 3.27 20.87 9.10
N ASP A 62 3.39 22.13 8.73
CA ASP A 62 3.37 22.59 7.35
C ASP A 62 4.47 21.94 6.49
N LYS A 63 5.63 21.67 7.09
CA LYS A 63 6.75 21.02 6.41
C LYS A 63 6.39 19.59 5.98
N ARG A 64 5.74 18.82 6.85
CA ARG A 64 5.29 17.46 6.53
C ARG A 64 4.18 17.47 5.49
N ARG A 65 3.27 18.44 5.57
CA ARG A 65 2.19 18.62 4.57
C ARG A 65 2.74 18.98 3.19
N SER A 66 3.78 19.80 3.11
CA SER A 66 4.41 20.16 1.83
C SER A 66 5.13 19.01 1.12
N ASP A 67 5.41 17.91 1.82
CA ASP A 67 5.99 16.70 1.22
C ASP A 67 4.94 15.78 0.58
N VAL A 68 3.65 16.04 0.82
CA VAL A 68 2.55 15.26 0.24
C VAL A 68 2.35 15.65 -1.21
N THR A 69 2.37 14.67 -2.10
CA THR A 69 2.29 14.85 -3.55
C THR A 69 1.06 14.20 -4.19
N GLY A 70 0.29 13.46 -3.40
CA GLY A 70 -0.88 12.74 -3.87
C GLY A 70 -1.44 11.83 -2.80
N CYS A 71 -2.39 10.99 -3.18
CA CYS A 71 -2.91 9.95 -2.30
C CYS A 71 -3.23 8.66 -3.06
N ARG A 72 -3.19 7.54 -2.35
CA ARG A 72 -3.78 6.27 -2.77
C ARG A 72 -5.10 6.10 -2.03
N ILE A 73 -6.15 5.88 -2.79
CA ILE A 73 -7.47 5.57 -2.25
C ILE A 73 -7.71 4.09 -2.45
N TYR A 74 -7.71 3.36 -1.36
CA TYR A 74 -8.06 1.95 -1.32
C TYR A 74 -9.57 1.83 -1.20
N SER A 75 -10.15 0.87 -1.90
CA SER A 75 -11.59 0.66 -1.87
C SER A 75 -11.98 -0.79 -1.98
N VAL A 76 -13.13 -1.12 -1.42
CA VAL A 76 -13.83 -2.38 -1.61
C VAL A 76 -15.32 -2.11 -1.64
N TRP A 77 -16.03 -2.92 -2.42
CA TRP A 77 -17.48 -2.83 -2.60
C TRP A 77 -18.17 -4.13 -2.18
N TYR A 78 -19.35 -4.00 -1.57
CA TYR A 78 -20.24 -5.10 -1.23
C TYR A 78 -21.65 -4.80 -1.71
N PRO A 79 -22.41 -5.82 -2.15
CA PRO A 79 -23.82 -5.64 -2.45
C PRO A 79 -24.62 -5.37 -1.16
N VAL A 80 -25.76 -4.69 -1.29
CA VAL A 80 -26.59 -4.31 -0.12
C VAL A 80 -27.19 -5.54 0.58
N ASP A 81 -27.51 -6.57 -0.19
CA ASP A 81 -28.09 -7.84 0.28
C ASP A 81 -27.06 -8.80 0.89
N ASN A 82 -25.76 -8.53 0.71
CA ASN A 82 -24.69 -9.32 1.31
C ASN A 82 -23.61 -8.39 1.91
N PRO A 83 -23.93 -7.63 2.96
CA PRO A 83 -22.97 -6.76 3.63
C PRO A 83 -21.91 -7.59 4.38
N PRO A 84 -20.73 -7.05 4.61
CA PRO A 84 -19.77 -7.68 5.50
C PRO A 84 -20.34 -7.74 6.93
N CYS A 85 -19.94 -8.76 7.68
CA CYS A 85 -20.37 -8.92 9.07
C CYS A 85 -19.88 -7.73 9.92
N ASP A 86 -20.69 -7.36 10.92
CA ASP A 86 -20.32 -6.31 11.87
C ASP A 86 -19.06 -6.72 12.65
N GLY A 87 -18.06 -5.83 12.63
CA GLY A 87 -16.77 -6.08 13.29
C GLY A 87 -15.80 -6.98 12.53
N CYS A 88 -16.17 -7.52 11.37
CA CYS A 88 -15.23 -8.27 10.55
C CYS A 88 -14.18 -7.34 9.91
N PRO A 89 -12.93 -7.81 9.79
CA PRO A 89 -11.91 -7.09 9.06
C PRO A 89 -12.35 -6.83 7.60
N ILE A 90 -12.30 -5.58 7.18
CA ILE A 90 -12.56 -5.21 5.79
C ILE A 90 -11.24 -5.20 5.04
N GLU A 91 -11.08 -6.13 4.10
CA GLU A 91 -9.92 -6.19 3.23
C GLU A 91 -10.12 -5.30 2.01
N MET A 92 -9.19 -4.38 1.77
CA MET A 92 -9.22 -3.53 0.60
C MET A 92 -8.68 -4.29 -0.61
N THR A 93 -9.46 -4.38 -1.67
CA THR A 93 -9.14 -5.23 -2.84
C THR A 93 -8.44 -4.49 -3.97
N GLY A 94 -8.46 -3.16 -3.96
CA GLY A 94 -7.83 -2.36 -5.00
C GLY A 94 -7.51 -0.95 -4.52
N PHE A 95 -6.69 -0.25 -5.29
CA PHE A 95 -6.41 1.16 -5.03
C PHE A 95 -6.35 1.96 -6.33
N LYS A 96 -6.61 3.26 -6.22
CA LYS A 96 -6.41 4.26 -7.26
C LYS A 96 -5.49 5.36 -6.74
N GLU A 97 -4.52 5.75 -7.53
CA GLU A 97 -3.66 6.90 -7.22
C GLU A 97 -4.30 8.18 -7.76
N ILE A 98 -4.37 9.19 -6.92
CA ILE A 98 -4.86 10.52 -7.24
C ILE A 98 -3.76 11.53 -6.92
N LYS A 99 -3.37 12.29 -7.93
CA LYS A 99 -2.39 13.37 -7.79
C LYS A 99 -3.08 14.73 -7.65
N GLU A 100 -4.26 14.85 -8.23
CA GLU A 100 -5.09 16.05 -8.15
C GLU A 100 -5.95 15.98 -6.88
N MET A 101 -5.47 16.60 -5.83
CA MET A 101 -6.16 16.75 -4.57
C MET A 101 -5.98 18.16 -4.05
N GLU A 102 -6.94 18.65 -3.27
CA GLU A 102 -6.86 19.94 -2.63
C GLU A 102 -6.34 19.81 -1.20
N ILE A 103 -5.33 20.61 -0.88
CA ILE A 103 -4.84 20.78 0.49
C ILE A 103 -4.97 22.25 0.84
N SER A 104 -5.81 22.56 1.82
CA SER A 104 -6.01 23.90 2.34
C SER A 104 -5.72 23.92 3.84
N GLY A 105 -4.56 24.44 4.21
CA GLY A 105 -4.05 24.33 5.57
C GLY A 105 -3.80 22.87 5.96
N ASP A 106 -4.56 22.36 6.91
CA ASP A 106 -4.53 20.96 7.33
C ASP A 106 -5.64 20.11 6.70
N ARG A 107 -6.56 20.72 5.95
CA ARG A 107 -7.68 20.02 5.31
C ARG A 107 -7.24 19.40 3.99
N PHE A 108 -7.63 18.14 3.83
CA PHE A 108 -7.47 17.36 2.62
C PHE A 108 -8.83 17.12 1.98
N THR A 109 -8.91 17.27 0.65
CA THR A 109 -10.09 16.92 -0.13
C THR A 109 -9.67 16.24 -1.42
N CYS A 110 -10.30 15.13 -1.76
CA CYS A 110 -10.14 14.50 -3.06
C CYS A 110 -11.46 13.95 -3.60
N GLU A 111 -11.55 13.82 -4.93
CA GLU A 111 -12.75 13.37 -5.62
C GLU A 111 -12.47 12.09 -6.43
N ILE A 112 -13.44 11.18 -6.40
CA ILE A 112 -13.44 9.95 -7.18
C ILE A 112 -14.65 9.99 -8.10
N PRO A 113 -14.50 10.42 -9.36
CA PRO A 113 -15.59 10.46 -10.30
C PRO A 113 -15.96 9.07 -10.84
N GLY A 114 -17.19 8.95 -11.34
CA GLY A 114 -17.65 7.78 -12.08
C GLY A 114 -18.10 6.61 -11.20
N VAL A 115 -18.32 6.81 -9.91
CA VAL A 115 -18.83 5.76 -9.01
C VAL A 115 -20.35 5.66 -9.13
N LYS A 116 -20.81 4.72 -9.94
CA LYS A 116 -22.24 4.47 -10.22
C LYS A 116 -22.75 3.18 -9.60
N LYS A 117 -21.88 2.36 -9.06
CA LYS A 117 -22.24 1.04 -8.54
C LYS A 117 -22.94 1.19 -7.20
N LYS A 118 -24.22 0.81 -7.16
CA LYS A 118 -25.01 0.79 -5.93
C LYS A 118 -24.47 -0.27 -4.97
N GLY A 119 -24.53 0.02 -3.69
CA GLY A 119 -24.07 -0.90 -2.66
C GLY A 119 -23.32 -0.18 -1.53
N ILE A 120 -22.60 -0.96 -0.79
CA ILE A 120 -21.80 -0.51 0.34
C ILE A 120 -20.35 -0.42 -0.10
N HIS A 121 -19.78 0.78 -0.01
CA HIS A 121 -18.40 1.05 -0.36
C HIS A 121 -17.61 1.40 0.89
N PHE A 122 -16.41 0.84 1.02
CA PHE A 122 -15.45 1.25 2.03
C PHE A 122 -14.26 1.90 1.35
N PHE A 123 -13.78 2.97 1.95
CA PHE A 123 -12.61 3.70 1.47
C PHE A 123 -11.59 3.88 2.60
N GLU A 124 -10.32 3.80 2.25
CA GLU A 124 -9.17 4.09 3.08
C GLU A 124 -8.21 4.95 2.26
N VAL A 125 -7.66 5.98 2.85
CA VAL A 125 -6.72 6.89 2.18
C VAL A 125 -5.33 6.72 2.78
N ARG A 126 -4.33 6.66 1.91
CA ARG A 126 -2.91 6.78 2.30
C ARG A 126 -2.29 7.90 1.49
N LEU A 127 -1.69 8.85 2.17
CA LEU A 127 -0.99 9.95 1.51
C LEU A 127 0.27 9.42 0.81
N MET A 128 0.59 10.05 -0.30
CA MET A 128 1.82 9.79 -1.05
C MET A 128 2.76 10.97 -0.93
N GLY A 129 4.00 10.69 -0.67
CA GLY A 129 5.07 11.67 -0.62
C GLY A 129 5.99 11.56 -1.82
N ARG A 130 7.02 12.39 -1.83
CA ARG A 130 8.07 12.39 -2.85
C ARG A 130 8.72 11.01 -2.94
N HIS A 131 9.18 10.65 -4.14
CA HIS A 131 9.84 9.37 -4.43
C HIS A 131 8.97 8.13 -4.18
N GLY A 132 7.63 8.27 -4.22
CA GLY A 132 6.70 7.17 -4.07
C GLY A 132 6.52 6.68 -2.62
N ALA A 133 7.00 7.43 -1.63
CA ALA A 133 6.75 7.12 -0.23
C ALA A 133 5.25 7.09 0.06
N VAL A 134 4.78 6.06 0.78
CA VAL A 134 3.37 5.90 1.13
C VAL A 134 3.22 5.97 2.65
N GLY A 135 2.27 6.78 3.09
CA GLY A 135 1.96 6.99 4.49
C GLY A 135 1.10 5.87 5.09
N PRO A 136 0.87 5.95 6.41
CA PRO A 136 -0.01 5.03 7.11
C PRO A 136 -1.47 5.18 6.63
N PRO A 137 -2.30 4.14 6.84
CA PRO A 137 -3.71 4.19 6.47
C PRO A 137 -4.48 5.20 7.33
N SER A 138 -5.48 5.85 6.73
CA SER A 138 -6.53 6.56 7.45
C SER A 138 -7.47 5.58 8.14
N ASP A 139 -8.41 6.09 8.92
CA ASP A 139 -9.59 5.33 9.26
C ASP A 139 -10.41 5.01 8.00
N LYS A 140 -11.20 3.94 8.08
CA LYS A 140 -12.06 3.53 6.98
C LYS A 140 -13.38 4.30 7.03
N VAL A 141 -13.82 4.78 5.88
CA VAL A 141 -15.15 5.37 5.72
C VAL A 141 -16.07 4.42 4.96
N LYS A 142 -17.30 4.27 5.46
CA LYS A 142 -18.36 3.47 4.85
C LYS A 142 -19.38 4.40 4.20
N LEU A 143 -19.64 4.19 2.91
CA LEU A 143 -20.69 4.90 2.18
C LEU A 143 -21.69 3.90 1.62
N LYS A 144 -22.97 4.19 1.76
CA LYS A 144 -24.05 3.45 1.10
C LYS A 144 -24.53 4.28 -0.08
N ILE A 145 -24.41 3.73 -1.29
CA ILE A 145 -24.90 4.36 -2.52
C ILE A 145 -26.22 3.69 -2.87
N GLU A 146 -27.26 4.47 -2.83
CA GLU A 146 -28.64 4.10 -3.20
C GLU A 146 -29.08 4.92 -4.42
N ASP A 147 -30.32 4.81 -4.82
CA ASP A 147 -30.93 5.61 -5.90
C ASP A 147 -31.10 7.07 -5.52
#